data_a68ee27ab1b9ac4dafbae7f92679eed9
#
_entry.id   a68ee27ab1b9ac4dafbae7f92679eed9
#
_cell.length_a   1.000
_cell.length_b   1.000
_cell.length_c   1.000
_cell.angle_alpha   90.00
_cell.angle_beta   90.00
_cell.angle_gamma   90.00
#
_symmetry.space_group_name_H-M   'P 1'
#
loop_
_entity.id
_entity.type
_entity.pdbx_description
1 polymer ?
#
loop_
_entity_poly.entity_id
_entity_poly.type
_entity_poly.pdbx_seq_one_letter_code
_entity_poly.pdbx_strand_id
1 'polypeptide(L)' 'MAEVRIEGGIIKVIQLDVQDVKAAAALAEYPEARWPEITRRALKIGLGYLKGGGKD' A
#
# COMPACT_ATOMS: atom_id res chain seq x y z
N MET A 1 14.50 4.12 -8.23
CA MET A 1 13.40 4.75 -8.95
C MET A 1 12.10 4.03 -8.69
N ALA A 2 11.06 4.77 -8.38
CA ALA A 2 9.77 4.15 -8.08
C ALA A 2 9.10 3.63 -9.34
N GLU A 3 8.46 2.49 -9.23
CA GLU A 3 7.79 1.89 -10.36
C GLU A 3 6.58 1.09 -9.88
N VAL A 4 5.44 1.31 -10.53
CA VAL A 4 4.24 0.55 -10.24
C VAL A 4 3.70 0.03 -11.57
N ARG A 5 3.45 -1.26 -11.63
CA ARG A 5 2.98 -1.91 -12.84
C ARG A 5 1.68 -2.67 -12.59
N ILE A 6 0.89 -2.79 -13.63
CA ILE A 6 -0.33 -3.58 -13.56
C ILE A 6 -0.28 -4.61 -14.68
N GLU A 7 -0.34 -5.88 -14.31
CA GLU A 7 -0.28 -6.97 -15.26
C GLU A 7 -1.27 -8.05 -14.87
N GLY A 8 -2.25 -8.28 -15.71
CA GLY A 8 -3.18 -9.37 -15.49
C GLY A 8 -3.89 -9.33 -14.16
N GLY A 9 -4.28 -8.15 -13.72
CA GLY A 9 -4.96 -8.01 -12.44
C GLY A 9 -4.02 -8.01 -11.25
N ILE A 10 -2.73 -7.96 -11.50
CA ILE A 10 -1.74 -7.95 -10.43
C ILE A 10 -1.03 -6.60 -10.39
N ILE A 11 -0.97 -6.02 -9.22
CA ILE A 11 -0.23 -4.78 -9.00
C ILE A 11 1.15 -5.12 -8.50
N LYS A 12 2.16 -4.73 -9.26
CA LYS A 12 3.55 -4.94 -8.87
C LYS A 12 4.16 -3.62 -8.48
N VAL A 13 4.60 -3.54 -7.23
CA VAL A 13 5.19 -2.32 -6.70
C VAL A 13 6.68 -2.55 -6.49
N ILE A 14 7.50 -1.73 -7.15
CA ILE A 14 8.94 -1.85 -7.08
C ILE A 14 9.53 -0.51 -6.67
N GLN A 15 10.24 -0.52 -5.55
CA GLN A 15 10.97 0.66 -5.08
C GLN A 15 10.10 1.92 -5.04
N LEU A 16 8.95 1.80 -4.41
CA LEU A 16 8.05 2.92 -4.23
C LEU A 16 8.21 3.46 -2.81
N ASP A 17 8.56 4.74 -2.71
CA ASP A 17 8.70 5.39 -1.42
C ASP A 17 7.45 6.17 -1.11
N VAL A 18 6.86 5.88 0.04
CA VAL A 18 5.67 6.60 0.49
C VAL A 18 6.05 7.45 1.70
N GLN A 19 5.96 8.75 1.53
CA GLN A 19 6.32 9.67 2.61
C GLN A 19 5.10 10.03 3.43
N ASP A 20 4.92 9.30 4.51
CA ASP A 20 3.79 9.53 5.41
C ASP A 20 4.22 9.07 6.80
N VAL A 21 4.52 10.03 7.65
CA VAL A 21 5.03 9.74 8.98
C VAL A 21 4.04 8.92 9.80
N LYS A 22 2.75 9.24 9.70
CA LYS A 22 1.75 8.52 10.46
C LYS A 22 1.60 7.09 9.97
N ALA A 23 1.61 6.90 8.66
CA ALA A 23 1.50 5.56 8.10
C ALA A 23 2.72 4.72 8.46
N ALA A 24 3.89 5.33 8.41
CA ALA A 24 5.11 4.62 8.77
C ALA A 24 5.08 4.18 10.22
N ALA A 25 4.61 5.06 11.10
CA ALA A 25 4.52 4.74 12.52
C ALA A 25 3.53 3.61 12.76
N ALA A 26 2.43 3.61 12.04
CA ALA A 26 1.43 2.56 12.19
C ALA A 26 2.00 1.23 11.74
N LEU A 27 2.70 1.21 10.62
CA LEU A 27 3.29 -0.02 10.11
C LEU A 27 4.37 -0.54 11.04
N ALA A 28 5.11 0.37 11.66
CA ALA A 28 6.19 -0.03 12.56
C ALA A 28 5.69 -0.77 13.79
N GLU A 29 4.40 -0.68 14.09
CA GLU A 29 3.84 -1.40 15.24
C GLU A 29 3.66 -2.88 14.98
N TYR A 30 3.82 -3.30 13.72
CA TYR A 30 3.69 -4.71 13.35
C TYR A 30 5.05 -5.34 13.20
N PRO A 31 5.13 -6.67 13.37
CA PRO A 31 6.39 -7.37 13.13
C PRO A 31 6.84 -7.15 11.69
N GLU A 32 8.13 -6.93 11.53
CA GLU A 32 8.68 -6.64 10.20
C GLU A 32 8.34 -7.73 9.20
N ALA A 33 8.29 -8.97 9.65
CA ALA A 33 8.01 -10.08 8.75
C ALA A 33 6.61 -9.98 8.14
N ARG A 34 5.72 -9.21 8.76
CA ARG A 34 4.37 -9.07 8.25
C ARG A 34 4.15 -7.82 7.42
N TRP A 35 5.17 -6.99 7.29
CA TRP A 35 5.00 -5.74 6.55
C TRP A 35 4.52 -5.94 5.11
N PRO A 36 5.07 -6.90 4.34
CA PRO A 36 4.57 -7.07 2.97
C PRO A 36 3.10 -7.43 2.92
N GLU A 37 2.67 -8.29 3.84
CA GLU A 37 1.27 -8.71 3.89
C GLU A 37 0.35 -7.54 4.23
N ILE A 38 0.75 -6.76 5.24
CA ILE A 38 -0.06 -5.63 5.69
C ILE A 38 -0.10 -4.54 4.62
N THR A 39 1.02 -4.31 3.95
CA THR A 39 1.07 -3.33 2.88
C THR A 39 0.16 -3.73 1.74
N ARG A 40 0.16 -5.02 1.37
CA ARG A 40 -0.70 -5.48 0.30
C ARG A 40 -2.18 -5.30 0.67
N ARG A 41 -2.53 -5.60 1.90
CA ARG A 41 -3.90 -5.42 2.36
C ARG A 41 -4.29 -3.94 2.35
N ALA A 42 -3.39 -3.08 2.79
CA ALA A 42 -3.64 -1.65 2.81
C ALA A 42 -3.87 -1.11 1.41
N LEU A 43 -3.12 -1.59 0.43
CA LEU A 43 -3.32 -1.17 -0.95
C LEU A 43 -4.70 -1.56 -1.45
N LYS A 44 -5.12 -2.78 -1.16
CA LYS A 44 -6.44 -3.24 -1.59
C LYS A 44 -7.54 -2.40 -0.98
N ILE A 45 -7.44 -2.15 0.31
CA ILE A 45 -8.45 -1.35 1.01
C ILE A 45 -8.43 0.09 0.52
N GLY A 46 -7.24 0.67 0.39
CA GLY A 46 -7.12 2.05 -0.03
C GLY A 46 -7.64 2.29 -1.43
N LEU A 47 -7.31 1.39 -2.36
CA LEU A 47 -7.78 1.54 -3.71
C LEU A 47 -9.29 1.33 -3.80
N GLY A 48 -9.81 0.40 -3.00
CA GLY A 48 -11.24 0.22 -2.94
C GLY A 48 -11.95 1.43 -2.41
N TYR A 49 -11.36 2.06 -1.41
CA TYR A 49 -11.92 3.28 -0.84
C TYR A 49 -11.98 4.40 -1.87
N LEU A 50 -10.86 4.60 -2.59
CA LEU A 50 -10.80 5.65 -3.59
C LEU A 50 -11.80 5.44 -4.69
N LYS A 51 -11.93 4.20 -5.14
CA LYS A 51 -12.86 3.89 -6.22
C LYS A 51 -14.30 3.93 -5.76
N GLY A 52 -14.54 3.44 -4.56
CA GLY A 52 -15.90 3.22 -4.08
C GLY A 52 -16.53 4.40 -3.40
N GLY A 53 -15.95 5.55 -3.49
CA GLY A 53 -16.62 6.68 -2.93
C GLY A 53 -15.92 7.31 -1.78
N GLY A 54 -14.68 7.08 -1.74
CA GLY A 54 -13.96 7.84 -0.77
C GLY A 54 -14.17 9.27 -1.08
N LYS A 55 -14.85 9.70 -1.55
CA LYS A 55 -15.12 10.89 -1.74
C LYS A 55 -14.85 11.82 -0.95
N ASP A 56 -14.69 11.81 -0.68
CA ASP A 56 -14.52 12.69 -0.11
C ASP A 56 -14.23 13.02 0.15
#